data_aafdbb7af361d95166b6e9303c1a3164
#
_entry.id   aafdbb7af361d95166b6e9303c1a3164
#
_cell.length_a   1.000
_cell.length_b   1.000
_cell.length_c   1.000
_cell.angle_alpha   90.00
_cell.angle_beta   90.00
_cell.angle_gamma   90.00
#
_symmetry.space_group_name_H-M   'P 1'
#
loop_
_entity.id
_entity.type
_entity.pdbx_description
1 polymer ?
#
loop_
_entity_poly.entity_id
_entity_poly.type
_entity_poly.pdbx_seq_one_letter_code
_entity_poly.pdbx_strand_id
1 'polypeptide(L)'
;TVKNIMKGWLPQIAIAAQATYQSDVTSWPESMKATLQQLGINMKGLSKDQYKVGIDLQQSIYDGGTISSMRSIARQEEKVQKAQVETNLYQVRKRVNEMYFSLLLLNEQIKLNDDVKALLLSSEKKLASMLKGGTVATSDFENIKAERLSVEQQNESLKSQQEMLQHLLSTFCGIKVSNVQKPAPFDTTISTNKR
;
A
#
# COMPACT_ATOMS: atom_id res chain seq x y z
N THR A 1 12.08 1.87 15.23
CA THR A 1 13.28 2.42 14.54
C THR A 1 14.51 2.23 15.41
N VAL A 2 15.67 1.93 14.80
CA VAL A 2 16.96 1.70 15.47
C VAL A 2 17.33 2.83 16.47
N LYS A 3 17.00 4.06 16.18
CA LYS A 3 17.22 5.22 17.07
C LYS A 3 16.45 5.14 18.39
N ASN A 4 15.25 4.58 18.40
CA ASN A 4 14.46 4.47 19.64
C ASN A 4 15.00 3.37 20.58
N ILE A 5 15.55 2.30 20.02
CA ILE A 5 16.15 1.22 20.84
C ILE A 5 17.34 1.74 21.65
N MET A 6 18.13 2.65 21.10
CA MET A 6 19.26 3.27 21.82
C MET A 6 18.83 4.15 22.99
N LYS A 7 17.60 4.65 23.01
CA LYS A 7 17.08 5.43 24.14
C LYS A 7 16.85 4.61 25.41
N GLY A 8 16.85 3.27 25.30
CA GLY A 8 16.78 2.37 26.46
C GLY A 8 17.96 2.51 27.46
N TRP A 9 19.07 3.13 27.04
CA TRP A 9 20.19 3.47 27.93
C TRP A 9 19.98 4.78 28.70
N LEU A 10 18.99 5.59 28.31
CA LEU A 10 18.74 6.88 28.97
C LEU A 10 18.02 6.64 30.30
N PRO A 11 18.34 7.44 31.35
CA PRO A 11 17.62 7.37 32.61
C PRO A 11 16.14 7.73 32.38
N GLN A 12 15.27 6.92 32.98
CA GLN A 12 13.83 7.18 33.01
C GLN A 12 13.48 7.87 34.32
N ILE A 13 12.85 9.02 34.21
CA ILE A 13 12.41 9.83 35.35
C ILE A 13 10.89 9.73 35.42
N ALA A 14 10.39 9.24 36.54
CA ALA A 14 8.97 9.20 36.84
C ALA A 14 8.67 10.06 38.08
N ILE A 15 7.63 10.87 38.02
CA ILE A 15 7.13 11.65 39.14
C ILE A 15 5.84 11.01 39.59
N ALA A 16 5.79 10.57 40.85
CA ALA A 16 4.62 9.99 41.45
C ALA A 16 4.13 10.87 42.62
N ALA A 17 2.87 11.20 42.62
CA ALA A 17 2.21 11.87 43.74
C ALA A 17 1.06 11.00 44.23
N GLN A 18 1.02 10.73 45.50
CA GLN A 18 -0.02 9.95 46.16
C GLN A 18 -0.61 10.76 47.30
N ALA A 19 -1.93 10.88 47.33
CA ALA A 19 -2.68 11.40 48.45
C ALA A 19 -3.58 10.30 49.00
N THR A 20 -3.49 10.02 50.28
CA THR A 20 -4.29 8.99 50.94
C THR A 20 -5.02 9.62 52.10
N TYR A 21 -6.34 9.45 52.13
CA TYR A 21 -7.20 9.82 53.22
C TYR A 21 -7.67 8.54 53.93
N GLN A 22 -7.40 8.43 55.26
CA GLN A 22 -7.84 7.30 56.08
C GLN A 22 -8.95 7.80 57.03
N SER A 23 -10.12 7.19 56.96
CA SER A 23 -11.25 7.50 57.86
C SER A 23 -10.92 7.18 59.31
N ASP A 24 -10.07 6.17 59.53
CA ASP A 24 -9.60 5.77 60.86
C ASP A 24 -8.08 5.54 60.86
N VAL A 25 -7.42 6.02 61.85
CA VAL A 25 -5.98 5.85 62.07
C VAL A 25 -5.70 5.10 63.32
N THR A 26 -4.73 4.20 63.27
CA THR A 26 -4.31 3.46 64.48
C THR A 26 -3.86 4.45 65.53
N SER A 27 -4.63 4.54 66.60
CA SER A 27 -4.25 5.32 67.75
C SER A 27 -3.54 4.44 68.80
N TRP A 28 -2.59 5.03 69.47
CA TRP A 28 -1.93 4.34 70.56
C TRP A 28 -2.90 4.10 71.71
N PRO A 29 -2.84 2.96 72.41
CA PRO A 29 -3.65 2.72 73.60
C PRO A 29 -3.49 3.87 74.61
N GLU A 30 -4.59 4.29 75.21
CA GLU A 30 -4.58 5.42 76.19
C GLU A 30 -3.59 5.22 77.33
N SER A 31 -3.42 3.97 77.79
CA SER A 31 -2.42 3.62 78.82
C SER A 31 -0.98 3.97 78.36
N MET A 32 -0.66 3.79 77.13
CA MET A 32 0.66 4.08 76.58
C MET A 32 0.87 5.58 76.35
N LYS A 33 -0.15 6.28 75.96
CA LYS A 33 -0.13 7.74 75.84
C LYS A 33 0.16 8.44 77.17
N ALA A 34 -0.51 7.95 78.25
CA ALA A 34 -0.32 8.49 79.61
C ALA A 34 1.10 8.26 80.12
N THR A 35 1.70 7.09 79.92
CA THR A 35 3.06 6.78 80.30
C THR A 35 4.10 7.61 79.52
N LEU A 36 3.91 7.82 78.22
CA LEU A 36 4.81 8.64 77.41
C LEU A 36 4.71 10.11 77.71
N GLN A 37 3.52 10.65 78.06
CA GLN A 37 3.35 12.00 78.56
C GLN A 37 4.07 12.27 79.88
N GLN A 38 4.06 11.30 80.82
CA GLN A 38 4.84 11.39 82.05
C GLN A 38 6.38 11.47 81.81
N LEU A 39 6.85 10.87 80.71
CA LEU A 39 8.23 10.93 80.26
C LEU A 39 8.58 12.17 79.43
N GLY A 40 7.65 13.13 79.30
CA GLY A 40 7.84 14.34 78.51
C GLY A 40 7.81 14.16 77.00
N ILE A 41 7.43 12.96 76.50
CA ILE A 41 7.38 12.64 75.07
C ILE A 41 5.96 12.92 74.55
N ASN A 42 5.76 13.98 73.78
CA ASN A 42 4.50 14.28 73.12
C ASN A 42 4.41 13.62 71.76
N MET A 43 3.77 12.47 71.66
CA MET A 43 3.54 11.81 70.40
C MET A 43 2.26 12.33 69.73
N LYS A 44 2.39 13.04 68.65
CA LYS A 44 1.25 13.38 67.77
C LYS A 44 0.77 12.09 67.06
N GLY A 45 -0.52 11.79 67.11
CA GLY A 45 -1.13 10.72 66.32
C GLY A 45 -0.88 10.91 64.83
N LEU A 46 -0.91 9.81 64.07
CA LEU A 46 -0.81 9.88 62.62
C LEU A 46 -1.93 10.78 62.06
N SER A 47 -1.55 11.63 61.11
CA SER A 47 -2.55 12.42 60.42
C SER A 47 -3.43 11.51 59.54
N LYS A 48 -4.72 11.81 59.46
CA LYS A 48 -5.66 11.13 58.57
C LYS A 48 -5.36 11.41 57.09
N ASP A 49 -4.76 12.54 56.82
CA ASP A 49 -4.30 12.94 55.50
C ASP A 49 -2.81 12.66 55.33
N GLN A 50 -2.47 11.83 54.37
CA GLN A 50 -1.08 11.52 54.05
C GLN A 50 -0.81 11.88 52.58
N TYR A 51 0.20 12.71 52.38
CA TYR A 51 0.66 13.11 51.05
C TYR A 51 2.09 12.60 50.85
N LYS A 52 2.29 11.92 49.74
CA LYS A 52 3.61 11.43 49.31
C LYS A 52 3.88 11.92 47.91
N VAL A 53 4.98 12.63 47.73
CA VAL A 53 5.52 13.00 46.42
C VAL A 53 6.89 12.37 46.30
N GLY A 54 7.10 11.64 45.21
CA GLY A 54 8.34 10.96 44.93
C GLY A 54 8.81 11.22 43.50
N ILE A 55 10.10 11.24 43.33
CA ILE A 55 10.74 11.25 42.01
C ILE A 55 11.54 9.96 41.94
N ASP A 56 11.18 9.10 40.99
CA ASP A 56 11.87 7.83 40.73
C ASP A 56 12.78 8.01 39.52
N LEU A 57 14.05 7.74 39.69
CA LEU A 57 15.06 7.71 38.63
C LEU A 57 15.50 6.26 38.43
N GLN A 58 15.17 5.71 37.26
CA GLN A 58 15.56 4.35 36.88
C GLN A 58 16.50 4.39 35.68
N GLN A 59 17.67 3.79 35.84
CA GLN A 59 18.64 3.66 34.76
C GLN A 59 19.19 2.24 34.73
N SER A 60 19.15 1.63 33.53
CA SER A 60 19.83 0.34 33.34
C SER A 60 21.34 0.59 33.16
N ILE A 61 22.16 0.03 34.05
CA ILE A 61 23.63 0.14 33.99
C ILE A 61 24.17 -0.97 33.08
N TYR A 62 23.58 -2.16 33.17
CA TYR A 62 23.96 -3.32 32.38
C TYR A 62 22.72 -4.14 32.02
N ASP A 63 22.53 -4.42 30.71
CA ASP A 63 21.36 -5.12 30.19
C ASP A 63 21.68 -6.51 29.61
N GLY A 64 22.88 -7.01 29.83
CA GLY A 64 23.34 -8.30 29.28
C GLY A 64 23.45 -8.31 27.73
N GLY A 65 23.55 -7.16 27.12
CA GLY A 65 23.63 -7.02 25.64
C GLY A 65 22.29 -7.03 24.92
N THR A 66 21.18 -6.97 25.64
CA THR A 66 19.81 -6.98 25.07
C THR A 66 19.59 -5.85 24.08
N ILE A 67 19.96 -4.60 24.45
CA ILE A 67 19.82 -3.42 23.58
C ILE A 67 20.68 -3.56 22.32
N SER A 68 21.90 -4.10 22.45
CA SER A 68 22.80 -4.36 21.31
C SER A 68 22.22 -5.39 20.36
N SER A 69 21.68 -6.49 20.89
CA SER A 69 21.03 -7.54 20.11
C SER A 69 19.77 -7.04 19.43
N MET A 70 18.91 -6.29 20.13
CA MET A 70 17.72 -5.67 19.55
C MET A 70 18.08 -4.69 18.43
N ARG A 71 19.17 -3.92 18.58
CA ARG A 71 19.67 -3.04 17.52
C ARG A 71 20.12 -3.83 16.29
N SER A 72 20.79 -4.95 16.49
CA SER A 72 21.21 -5.82 15.39
C SER A 72 19.99 -6.41 14.65
N ILE A 73 19.00 -6.91 15.38
CA ILE A 73 17.74 -7.40 14.83
C ILE A 73 17.05 -6.30 14.03
N ALA A 74 16.84 -5.11 14.59
CA ALA A 74 16.19 -4.00 13.91
C ALA A 74 16.91 -3.56 12.63
N ARG A 75 18.25 -3.67 12.58
CA ARG A 75 19.01 -3.41 11.33
C ARG A 75 18.80 -4.48 10.28
N GLN A 76 18.69 -5.75 10.68
CA GLN A 76 18.39 -6.83 9.74
C GLN A 76 16.94 -6.74 9.23
N GLU A 77 15.99 -6.42 10.10
CA GLU A 77 14.60 -6.14 9.70
C GLU A 77 14.50 -5.01 8.69
N GLU A 78 15.27 -3.92 8.89
CA GLU A 78 15.33 -2.83 7.90
C GLU A 78 15.83 -3.32 6.53
N LYS A 79 16.84 -4.20 6.49
CA LYS A 79 17.32 -4.79 5.23
C LYS A 79 16.26 -5.68 4.58
N VAL A 80 15.56 -6.49 5.37
CA VAL A 80 14.47 -7.34 4.88
C VAL A 80 13.35 -6.48 4.28
N GLN A 81 12.96 -5.41 4.98
CA GLN A 81 11.94 -4.49 4.46
C GLN A 81 12.36 -3.80 3.17
N LYS A 82 13.63 -3.38 3.04
CA LYS A 82 14.16 -2.81 1.80
C LYS A 82 14.12 -3.82 0.65
N ALA A 83 14.56 -5.05 0.87
CA ALA A 83 14.47 -6.11 -0.13
C ALA A 83 13.02 -6.43 -0.52
N GLN A 84 12.09 -6.40 0.44
CA GLN A 84 10.66 -6.58 0.17
C GLN A 84 10.09 -5.46 -0.71
N VAL A 85 10.51 -4.21 -0.48
CA VAL A 85 10.13 -3.08 -1.35
C VAL A 85 10.66 -3.28 -2.77
N GLU A 86 11.89 -3.72 -2.95
CA GLU A 86 12.45 -4.00 -4.27
C GLU A 86 11.67 -5.11 -5.00
N THR A 87 11.31 -6.18 -4.28
CA THR A 87 10.48 -7.26 -4.82
C THR A 87 9.09 -6.74 -5.26
N ASN A 88 8.46 -5.92 -4.43
CA ASN A 88 7.18 -5.32 -4.75
C ASN A 88 7.28 -4.38 -5.97
N LEU A 89 8.33 -3.58 -6.06
CA LEU A 89 8.59 -2.72 -7.22
C LEU A 89 8.77 -3.53 -8.51
N TYR A 90 9.46 -4.68 -8.43
CA TYR A 90 9.58 -5.59 -9.57
C TYR A 90 8.21 -6.10 -10.04
N GLN A 91 7.34 -6.51 -9.12
CA GLN A 91 5.98 -6.95 -9.45
C GLN A 91 5.14 -5.83 -10.07
N VAL A 92 5.27 -4.60 -9.55
CA VAL A 92 4.59 -3.43 -10.13
C VAL A 92 5.08 -3.16 -11.55
N ARG A 93 6.39 -3.17 -11.79
CA ARG A 93 6.97 -3.01 -13.14
C ARG A 93 6.46 -4.09 -14.10
N LYS A 94 6.42 -5.35 -13.65
CA LYS A 94 5.89 -6.45 -14.45
C LYS A 94 4.44 -6.17 -14.86
N ARG A 95 3.59 -5.80 -13.91
CA ARG A 95 2.18 -5.48 -14.18
C ARG A 95 1.99 -4.30 -15.12
N VAL A 96 2.79 -3.25 -14.96
CA VAL A 96 2.77 -2.09 -15.88
C VAL A 96 3.17 -2.50 -17.29
N ASN A 97 4.20 -3.33 -17.44
CA ASN A 97 4.61 -3.84 -18.75
C ASN A 97 3.51 -4.71 -19.40
N GLU A 98 2.87 -5.59 -18.64
CA GLU A 98 1.75 -6.39 -19.13
C GLU A 98 0.60 -5.52 -19.63
N MET A 99 0.20 -4.50 -18.87
CA MET A 99 -0.82 -3.54 -19.29
C MET A 99 -0.42 -2.75 -20.54
N TYR A 100 0.85 -2.33 -20.61
CA TYR A 100 1.39 -1.61 -21.76
C TYR A 100 1.33 -2.45 -23.04
N PHE A 101 1.81 -3.70 -22.99
CA PHE A 101 1.75 -4.59 -24.16
C PHE A 101 0.32 -4.99 -24.54
N SER A 102 -0.56 -5.16 -23.54
CA SER A 102 -1.99 -5.40 -23.81
C SER A 102 -2.63 -4.23 -24.51
N LEU A 103 -2.27 -3.00 -24.15
CA LEU A 103 -2.77 -1.79 -24.80
C LEU A 103 -2.26 -1.67 -26.25
N LEU A 104 -1.00 -2.03 -26.51
CA LEU A 104 -0.47 -2.11 -27.87
C LEU A 104 -1.21 -3.15 -28.71
N LEU A 105 -1.49 -4.32 -28.13
CA LEU A 105 -2.24 -5.36 -28.83
C LEU A 105 -3.66 -4.90 -29.19
N LEU A 106 -4.35 -4.26 -28.25
CA LEU A 106 -5.69 -3.69 -28.49
C LEU A 106 -5.66 -2.65 -29.61
N ASN A 107 -4.64 -1.79 -29.64
CA ASN A 107 -4.48 -0.81 -30.72
C ASN A 107 -4.35 -1.48 -32.09
N GLU A 108 -3.59 -2.55 -32.22
CA GLU A 108 -3.44 -3.27 -33.47
C GLU A 108 -4.72 -4.05 -33.84
N GLN A 109 -5.43 -4.62 -32.86
CA GLN A 109 -6.73 -5.29 -33.10
C GLN A 109 -7.80 -4.30 -33.59
N ILE A 110 -7.87 -3.11 -33.01
CA ILE A 110 -8.80 -2.07 -33.44
C ILE A 110 -8.50 -1.66 -34.89
N LYS A 111 -7.23 -1.46 -35.26
CA LYS A 111 -6.85 -1.14 -36.66
C LYS A 111 -7.26 -2.25 -37.62
N LEU A 112 -6.96 -3.51 -37.25
CA LEU A 112 -7.35 -4.65 -38.08
C LEU A 112 -8.88 -4.69 -38.28
N ASN A 113 -9.65 -4.48 -37.22
CA ASN A 113 -11.11 -4.46 -37.31
C ASN A 113 -11.61 -3.26 -38.16
N ASP A 114 -10.97 -2.10 -38.09
CA ASP A 114 -11.29 -0.93 -38.94
C ASP A 114 -11.02 -1.27 -40.41
N ASP A 115 -9.93 -1.95 -40.74
CA ASP A 115 -9.63 -2.41 -42.11
C ASP A 115 -10.67 -3.42 -42.62
N VAL A 116 -11.05 -4.41 -41.77
CA VAL A 116 -12.10 -5.39 -42.08
C VAL A 116 -13.45 -4.70 -42.27
N LYS A 117 -13.80 -3.74 -41.39
CA LYS A 117 -15.03 -2.92 -41.55
C LYS A 117 -15.06 -2.15 -42.89
N ALA A 118 -13.93 -1.55 -43.31
CA ALA A 118 -13.83 -0.88 -44.56
C ALA A 118 -14.03 -1.81 -45.77
N LEU A 119 -13.45 -3.02 -45.71
CA LEU A 119 -13.63 -4.04 -46.72
C LEU A 119 -15.10 -4.51 -46.82
N LEU A 120 -15.73 -4.80 -45.66
CA LEU A 120 -17.15 -5.21 -45.63
C LEU A 120 -18.08 -4.11 -46.15
N LEU A 121 -17.80 -2.84 -45.80
CA LEU A 121 -18.55 -1.70 -46.30
C LEU A 121 -18.45 -1.58 -47.84
N SER A 122 -17.26 -1.83 -48.41
CA SER A 122 -17.05 -1.85 -49.85
C SER A 122 -17.84 -2.98 -50.52
N SER A 123 -17.83 -4.18 -49.90
CA SER A 123 -18.56 -5.36 -50.34
C SER A 123 -20.08 -5.16 -50.26
N GLU A 124 -20.58 -4.56 -49.18
CA GLU A 124 -21.99 -4.20 -49.01
C GLU A 124 -22.48 -3.25 -50.12
N LYS A 125 -21.68 -2.20 -50.45
CA LYS A 125 -22.00 -1.29 -51.54
C LYS A 125 -22.08 -2.00 -52.89
N LYS A 126 -21.16 -2.93 -53.19
CA LYS A 126 -21.18 -3.73 -54.43
C LYS A 126 -22.41 -4.61 -54.48
N LEU A 127 -22.70 -5.34 -53.42
CA LEU A 127 -23.88 -6.24 -53.34
C LEU A 127 -25.19 -5.47 -53.41
N ALA A 128 -25.28 -4.27 -52.82
CA ALA A 128 -26.42 -3.37 -52.93
C ALA A 128 -26.70 -2.95 -54.42
N SER A 129 -25.64 -2.71 -55.20
CA SER A 129 -25.78 -2.43 -56.63
C SER A 129 -26.22 -3.65 -57.44
N MET A 130 -25.68 -4.82 -57.15
CA MET A 130 -26.03 -6.09 -57.79
C MET A 130 -27.44 -6.54 -57.42
N LEU A 131 -27.90 -6.30 -56.19
CA LEU A 131 -29.26 -6.59 -55.74
C LEU A 131 -30.26 -5.73 -56.52
N LYS A 132 -29.98 -4.43 -56.75
CA LYS A 132 -30.82 -3.58 -57.60
C LYS A 132 -30.90 -4.06 -59.05
N GLY A 133 -29.85 -4.72 -59.55
CA GLY A 133 -29.82 -5.35 -60.87
C GLY A 133 -30.43 -6.73 -60.93
N GLY A 134 -30.91 -7.26 -59.80
CA GLY A 134 -31.53 -8.60 -59.72
C GLY A 134 -30.55 -9.76 -59.86
N THR A 135 -29.23 -9.52 -59.72
CA THR A 135 -28.17 -10.53 -59.93
C THR A 135 -27.74 -11.27 -58.64
N VAL A 136 -28.18 -10.78 -57.46
CA VAL A 136 -27.81 -11.35 -56.17
C VAL A 136 -29.05 -11.51 -55.28
N ALA A 137 -29.08 -12.54 -54.43
CA ALA A 137 -30.18 -12.75 -53.52
C ALA A 137 -30.15 -11.71 -52.36
N THR A 138 -31.32 -11.37 -51.86
CA THR A 138 -31.46 -10.48 -50.69
C THR A 138 -30.77 -11.00 -49.47
N SER A 139 -30.75 -12.32 -49.30
CA SER A 139 -30.07 -13.02 -48.19
C SER A 139 -28.56 -12.75 -48.16
N ASP A 140 -27.90 -12.70 -49.32
CA ASP A 140 -26.46 -12.46 -49.40
C ASP A 140 -26.11 -11.01 -49.01
N PHE A 141 -26.93 -10.05 -49.39
CA PHE A 141 -26.78 -8.68 -48.95
C PHE A 141 -26.99 -8.52 -47.45
N GLU A 142 -28.04 -9.12 -46.88
CA GLU A 142 -28.30 -9.03 -45.45
C GLU A 142 -27.22 -9.77 -44.62
N ASN A 143 -26.64 -10.87 -45.12
CA ASN A 143 -25.52 -11.53 -44.48
C ASN A 143 -24.29 -10.65 -44.34
N ILE A 144 -23.87 -10.00 -45.44
CA ILE A 144 -22.71 -9.08 -45.42
C ILE A 144 -22.96 -7.87 -44.50
N LYS A 145 -24.17 -7.37 -44.47
CA LYS A 145 -24.59 -6.28 -43.59
C LYS A 145 -24.55 -6.72 -42.13
N ALA A 146 -25.04 -7.94 -41.82
CA ALA A 146 -24.98 -8.48 -40.48
C ALA A 146 -23.52 -8.68 -40.01
N GLU A 147 -22.65 -9.20 -40.88
CA GLU A 147 -21.22 -9.38 -40.59
C GLU A 147 -20.54 -8.01 -40.32
N ARG A 148 -20.81 -6.99 -41.13
CA ARG A 148 -20.30 -5.63 -40.87
C ARG A 148 -20.73 -5.08 -39.54
N LEU A 149 -22.01 -5.24 -39.16
CA LEU A 149 -22.53 -4.80 -37.86
C LEU A 149 -21.88 -5.57 -36.69
N SER A 150 -21.62 -6.86 -36.87
CA SER A 150 -20.92 -7.69 -35.89
C SER A 150 -19.48 -7.19 -35.66
N VAL A 151 -18.73 -6.90 -36.73
CA VAL A 151 -17.38 -6.31 -36.64
C VAL A 151 -17.41 -4.93 -35.97
N GLU A 152 -18.42 -4.11 -36.27
CA GLU A 152 -18.61 -2.79 -35.67
C GLU A 152 -18.86 -2.91 -34.15
N GLN A 153 -19.72 -3.83 -33.72
CA GLN A 153 -19.97 -4.12 -32.31
C GLN A 153 -18.68 -4.61 -31.61
N GLN A 154 -17.92 -5.48 -32.25
CA GLN A 154 -16.65 -5.96 -31.71
C GLN A 154 -15.64 -4.81 -31.57
N ASN A 155 -15.59 -3.89 -32.55
CA ASN A 155 -14.72 -2.75 -32.52
C ASN A 155 -15.04 -1.80 -31.35
N GLU A 156 -16.31 -1.52 -31.10
CA GLU A 156 -16.74 -0.73 -29.94
C GLU A 156 -16.39 -1.40 -28.60
N SER A 157 -16.50 -2.73 -28.52
CA SER A 157 -16.06 -3.50 -27.34
C SER A 157 -14.55 -3.35 -27.12
N LEU A 158 -13.73 -3.46 -28.16
CA LEU A 158 -12.27 -3.30 -28.07
C LEU A 158 -11.89 -1.87 -27.67
N LYS A 159 -12.57 -0.85 -28.19
CA LYS A 159 -12.35 0.56 -27.78
C LYS A 159 -12.66 0.77 -26.29
N SER A 160 -13.78 0.21 -25.80
CA SER A 160 -14.12 0.29 -24.38
C SER A 160 -13.07 -0.39 -23.49
N GLN A 161 -12.54 -1.55 -23.93
CA GLN A 161 -11.44 -2.22 -23.22
C GLN A 161 -10.15 -1.39 -23.25
N GLN A 162 -9.85 -0.73 -24.37
CA GLN A 162 -8.72 0.16 -24.53
C GLN A 162 -8.81 1.34 -23.53
N GLU A 163 -9.97 2.01 -23.47
CA GLU A 163 -10.20 3.14 -22.56
C GLU A 163 -10.05 2.72 -21.09
N MET A 164 -10.64 1.57 -20.72
CA MET A 164 -10.50 1.01 -19.37
C MET A 164 -9.04 0.76 -19.02
N LEU A 165 -8.28 0.16 -19.94
CA LEU A 165 -6.87 -0.16 -19.71
C LEU A 165 -5.98 1.09 -19.66
N GLN A 166 -6.29 2.12 -20.48
CA GLN A 166 -5.63 3.43 -20.42
C GLN A 166 -5.87 4.13 -19.09
N HIS A 167 -7.11 4.08 -18.60
CA HIS A 167 -7.45 4.64 -17.29
C HIS A 167 -6.72 3.93 -16.16
N LEU A 168 -6.69 2.59 -16.21
CA LEU A 168 -5.99 1.76 -15.23
C LEU A 168 -4.49 2.08 -15.22
N LEU A 169 -3.86 2.12 -16.40
CA LEU A 169 -2.43 2.44 -16.55
C LEU A 169 -2.13 3.86 -16.06
N SER A 170 -3.00 4.82 -16.36
CA SER A 170 -2.88 6.20 -15.89
C SER A 170 -2.91 6.29 -14.36
N THR A 171 -3.78 5.52 -13.73
CA THR A 171 -3.89 5.44 -12.27
C THR A 171 -2.65 4.83 -11.64
N PHE A 172 -2.12 3.75 -12.23
CA PHE A 172 -0.90 3.10 -11.73
C PHE A 172 0.36 3.96 -11.89
N CYS A 173 0.48 4.67 -13.01
CA CYS A 173 1.65 5.50 -13.31
C CYS A 173 1.55 6.91 -12.72
N GLY A 174 0.36 7.34 -12.26
CA GLY A 174 0.12 8.71 -11.78
C GLY A 174 0.19 9.79 -12.88
N ILE A 175 0.19 9.39 -14.16
CA ILE A 175 0.24 10.27 -15.32
C ILE A 175 -0.90 9.93 -16.30
N LYS A 176 -1.41 10.93 -17.03
CA LYS A 176 -2.43 10.69 -18.04
C LYS A 176 -1.81 9.99 -19.26
N VAL A 177 -2.20 8.75 -19.50
CA VAL A 177 -1.80 7.96 -20.68
C VAL A 177 -2.90 8.09 -21.74
N SER A 178 -2.65 8.86 -22.80
CA SER A 178 -3.61 9.04 -23.91
C SER A 178 -3.22 8.26 -25.15
N ASN A 179 -1.93 8.01 -25.36
CA ASN A 179 -1.44 7.25 -26.51
C ASN A 179 -0.18 6.49 -26.15
N VAL A 180 -0.10 5.22 -26.56
CA VAL A 180 1.04 4.36 -26.32
C VAL A 180 1.74 4.10 -27.64
N GLN A 181 3.00 4.51 -27.73
CA GLN A 181 3.83 4.29 -28.92
C GLN A 181 4.46 2.89 -28.85
N LYS A 182 4.69 2.29 -30.02
CA LYS A 182 5.46 1.05 -30.10
C LYS A 182 6.87 1.28 -29.56
N PRO A 183 7.42 0.34 -28.77
CA PRO A 183 8.79 0.44 -28.35
C PRO A 183 9.72 0.44 -29.57
N ALA A 184 10.83 1.16 -29.47
CA ALA A 184 11.86 1.09 -30.49
C ALA A 184 12.29 -0.38 -30.68
N PRO A 185 12.55 -0.82 -31.92
CA PRO A 185 13.04 -2.18 -32.16
C PRO A 185 14.31 -2.39 -31.32
N PHE A 186 14.34 -3.50 -30.58
CA PHE A 186 15.54 -3.88 -29.83
C PHE A 186 16.69 -4.04 -30.82
N ASP A 187 17.76 -3.29 -30.62
CA ASP A 187 19.02 -3.56 -31.29
C ASP A 187 19.53 -4.93 -30.79
N THR A 188 19.36 -5.93 -31.63
CA THR A 188 19.80 -7.31 -31.36
C THR A 188 21.34 -7.48 -31.45
N THR A 189 22.09 -6.41 -31.57
CA THR A 189 23.54 -6.43 -31.38
C THR A 189 23.84 -6.67 -29.90
N ILE A 190 23.60 -7.91 -29.44
CA ILE A 190 24.21 -8.41 -28.21
C ILE A 190 25.69 -8.34 -28.42
N SER A 191 26.33 -7.31 -27.92
CA SER A 191 27.76 -7.26 -27.78
C SER A 191 28.20 -8.44 -26.91
N THR A 192 28.58 -9.55 -27.53
CA THR A 192 29.27 -10.66 -26.89
C THR A 192 30.62 -10.16 -26.43
N ASN A 193 30.62 -9.37 -25.35
CA ASN A 193 31.89 -9.04 -24.69
C ASN A 193 32.30 -10.28 -23.89
N LYS A 194 33.09 -11.15 -24.53
CA LYS A 194 33.86 -12.21 -23.88
C LYS A 194 34.78 -11.56 -22.86
N ARG A 195 34.57 -11.85 -21.58
CA ARG A 195 35.63 -11.88 -20.56
C ARG A 195 35.91 -13.30 -20.16
#